data_1f2b605f49c61f580d42849c684274e5
#
_entry.id   1f2b605f49c61f580d42849c684274e5
#
_cell.length_a   1.000
_cell.length_b   1.000
_cell.length_c   1.000
_cell.angle_alpha   90.00
_cell.angle_beta   90.00
_cell.angle_gamma   90.00
#
_symmetry.space_group_name_H-M   'P 1'
#
loop_
_entity.id
_entity.type
_entity.pdbx_description
1 polymer ?
#
loop_
_entity_poly.entity_id
_entity_poly.type
_entity_poly.pdbx_seq_one_letter_code
_entity_poly.pdbx_strand_id
1 'polypeptide(L)'
;ILLLIGFSLNVQWFPVAGMRDVTISGNFWVHFVDVARHLVLPVITLGSIFLALYSRLCRATMLEVLGSDYIRTAKAKGLHDRDVVYKHALKNSLSPVITLAGLQFSAVISGAVLVEAVFSWPGLGTLAFQSIIARDTPTILGILFFSALVVIVGNLLTDLILRLIDPRIGAK
;
A
#
# COMPACT_ATOMS: atom_id res chain seq x y z
N ILE A 1 4.87 -6.50 -16.80
CA ILE A 1 5.46 -6.62 -18.15
C ILE A 1 4.60 -5.86 -19.17
N LEU A 2 3.28 -6.09 -19.29
CA LEU A 2 2.42 -5.38 -20.26
C LEU A 2 2.45 -3.85 -20.09
N LEU A 3 2.46 -3.35 -18.86
CA LEU A 3 2.59 -1.91 -18.59
C LEU A 3 3.96 -1.36 -19.02
N LEU A 4 5.03 -2.12 -18.84
CA LEU A 4 6.36 -1.77 -19.32
C LEU A 4 6.37 -1.64 -20.86
N ILE A 5 5.84 -2.66 -21.56
CA ILE A 5 5.78 -2.66 -23.02
C ILE A 5 4.93 -1.50 -23.53
N GLY A 6 3.75 -1.27 -22.94
CA GLY A 6 2.83 -0.22 -23.39
C GLY A 6 3.34 1.19 -23.13
N PHE A 7 3.69 1.49 -21.88
CA PHE A 7 3.98 2.87 -21.47
C PHE A 7 5.46 3.26 -21.55
N SER A 8 6.36 2.30 -21.51
CA SER A 8 7.80 2.58 -21.57
C SER A 8 8.38 2.38 -22.96
N LEU A 9 8.11 1.26 -23.62
CA LEU A 9 8.69 0.98 -24.94
C LEU A 9 7.91 1.62 -26.10
N ASN A 10 6.58 1.62 -26.08
CA ASN A 10 5.79 2.16 -27.19
C ASN A 10 5.58 3.67 -27.08
N VAL A 11 5.25 4.18 -25.91
CA VAL A 11 4.88 5.59 -25.72
C VAL A 11 6.02 6.43 -25.16
N GLN A 12 7.05 5.79 -24.59
CA GLN A 12 8.24 6.42 -24.01
C GLN A 12 7.93 7.51 -22.96
N TRP A 13 6.80 7.38 -22.26
CA TRP A 13 6.41 8.34 -21.23
C TRP A 13 7.16 8.14 -19.91
N PHE A 14 7.54 6.89 -19.65
CA PHE A 14 8.22 6.50 -18.40
C PHE A 14 9.45 5.66 -18.69
N PRO A 15 10.48 5.75 -17.84
CA PRO A 15 11.70 4.96 -17.95
C PRO A 15 11.41 3.46 -17.89
N VAL A 16 12.24 2.66 -18.58
CA VAL A 16 12.06 1.20 -18.72
C VAL A 16 12.38 0.47 -17.42
N ALA A 17 13.48 0.85 -16.76
CA ALA A 17 14.01 0.13 -15.60
C ALA A 17 14.99 0.99 -14.79
N GLY A 18 15.22 0.59 -13.53
CA GLY A 18 16.17 1.25 -12.63
C GLY A 18 15.51 2.29 -11.73
N MET A 19 16.28 2.82 -10.79
CA MET A 19 15.81 3.81 -9.81
C MET A 19 15.98 5.25 -10.32
N ARG A 20 16.95 5.49 -11.21
CA ARG A 20 17.26 6.81 -11.77
C ARG A 20 18.08 6.70 -13.05
N ASP A 21 18.05 7.74 -13.83
CA ASP A 21 18.89 7.87 -15.01
C ASP A 21 20.27 8.36 -14.60
N VAL A 22 21.31 7.60 -14.98
CA VAL A 22 22.74 7.90 -14.64
C VAL A 22 23.26 9.10 -15.43
N THR A 23 22.59 9.49 -16.52
CA THR A 23 23.01 10.60 -17.39
C THR A 23 22.56 11.97 -16.88
N ILE A 24 21.61 12.00 -15.95
CA ILE A 24 21.07 13.24 -15.39
C ILE A 24 21.99 13.75 -14.27
N SER A 25 22.74 14.81 -14.55
CA SER A 25 23.46 15.58 -13.55
C SER A 25 22.68 16.87 -13.24
N GLY A 26 22.29 17.06 -11.98
CA GLY A 26 21.49 18.22 -11.60
C GLY A 26 21.27 18.37 -10.10
N ASN A 27 20.48 19.37 -9.73
CA ASN A 27 20.10 19.66 -8.35
C ASN A 27 19.19 18.57 -7.74
N PHE A 28 19.06 18.57 -6.42
CA PHE A 28 18.19 17.67 -5.65
C PHE A 28 16.78 17.50 -6.26
N TRP A 29 16.15 18.56 -6.72
CA TRP A 29 14.82 18.53 -7.34
C TRP A 29 14.77 17.75 -8.65
N VAL A 30 15.82 17.82 -9.45
CA VAL A 30 15.91 17.07 -10.72
C VAL A 30 16.00 15.57 -10.43
N HIS A 31 16.82 15.19 -9.47
CA HIS A 31 16.91 13.78 -9.03
C HIS A 31 15.62 13.28 -8.40
N PHE A 32 14.94 14.11 -7.61
CA PHE A 32 13.63 13.74 -7.02
C PHE A 32 12.58 13.47 -8.09
N VAL A 33 12.48 14.35 -9.09
CA VAL A 33 11.52 14.17 -10.20
C VAL A 33 11.87 12.94 -11.05
N ASP A 34 13.15 12.67 -11.27
CA ASP A 34 13.61 11.49 -11.99
C ASP A 34 13.21 10.19 -11.27
N VAL A 35 13.54 10.08 -9.98
CA VAL A 35 13.12 8.93 -9.15
C VAL A 35 11.60 8.79 -9.12
N ALA A 36 10.86 9.90 -9.00
CA ALA A 36 9.40 9.86 -9.02
C ALA A 36 8.85 9.29 -10.35
N ARG A 37 9.44 9.65 -11.49
CA ARG A 37 9.05 9.07 -12.81
C ARG A 37 9.31 7.57 -12.88
N HIS A 38 10.43 7.09 -12.35
CA HIS A 38 10.76 5.66 -12.30
C HIS A 38 9.84 4.88 -11.36
N LEU A 39 9.28 5.54 -10.33
CA LEU A 39 8.33 4.94 -9.38
C LEU A 39 6.91 4.75 -9.95
N VAL A 40 6.50 5.52 -10.94
CA VAL A 40 5.12 5.51 -11.44
C VAL A 40 4.66 4.11 -11.88
N LEU A 41 5.42 3.43 -12.72
CA LEU A 41 5.04 2.10 -13.24
C LEU A 41 5.04 1.01 -12.15
N PRO A 42 6.05 0.89 -11.27
CA PRO A 42 5.99 -0.03 -10.13
C PRO A 42 4.78 0.21 -9.22
N VAL A 43 4.49 1.48 -8.89
CA VAL A 43 3.36 1.87 -8.03
C VAL A 43 2.02 1.53 -8.69
N ILE A 44 1.84 1.81 -9.98
CA ILE A 44 0.61 1.45 -10.70
C ILE A 44 0.45 -0.08 -10.76
N THR A 45 1.53 -0.81 -10.96
CA THR A 45 1.50 -2.28 -11.03
C THR A 45 1.06 -2.88 -9.69
N LEU A 46 1.70 -2.50 -8.59
CA LEU A 46 1.29 -2.94 -7.25
C LEU A 46 -0.09 -2.42 -6.88
N GLY A 47 -0.34 -1.14 -7.12
CA GLY A 47 -1.59 -0.49 -6.80
C GLY A 47 -2.80 -1.11 -7.51
N SER A 48 -2.67 -1.56 -8.75
CA SER A 48 -3.77 -2.19 -9.48
C SER A 48 -4.24 -3.50 -8.84
N ILE A 49 -3.31 -4.30 -8.31
CA ILE A 49 -3.62 -5.54 -7.61
C ILE A 49 -4.39 -5.23 -6.31
N PHE A 50 -3.87 -4.30 -5.52
CA PHE A 50 -4.48 -3.92 -4.25
C PHE A 50 -5.80 -3.17 -4.44
N LEU A 51 -5.92 -2.32 -5.47
CA LEU A 51 -7.15 -1.59 -5.77
C LEU A 51 -8.33 -2.55 -5.98
N ALA A 52 -8.12 -3.63 -6.72
CA ALA A 52 -9.16 -4.64 -6.96
C ALA A 52 -9.59 -5.36 -5.67
N LEU A 53 -8.62 -5.65 -4.78
CA LEU A 53 -8.89 -6.28 -3.48
C LEU A 53 -9.67 -5.34 -2.55
N TYR A 54 -9.15 -4.12 -2.36
CA TYR A 54 -9.74 -3.15 -1.43
C TYR A 54 -11.08 -2.62 -1.92
N SER A 55 -11.26 -2.44 -3.21
CA SER A 55 -12.55 -2.03 -3.78
C SER A 55 -13.65 -3.05 -3.48
N ARG A 56 -13.36 -4.35 -3.63
CA ARG A 56 -14.30 -5.41 -3.28
C ARG A 56 -14.60 -5.47 -1.79
N LEU A 57 -13.56 -5.38 -0.96
CA LEU A 57 -13.71 -5.39 0.50
C LEU A 57 -14.54 -4.18 0.96
N CYS A 58 -14.19 -2.99 0.53
CA CYS A 58 -14.90 -1.76 0.90
C CYS A 58 -16.38 -1.81 0.49
N ARG A 59 -16.67 -2.35 -0.70
CA ARG A 59 -18.05 -2.55 -1.13
C ARG A 59 -18.80 -3.55 -0.24
N ALA A 60 -18.18 -4.68 0.10
CA ALA A 60 -18.80 -5.71 0.93
C ALA A 60 -19.12 -5.17 2.34
N THR A 61 -18.14 -4.57 3.00
CA THR A 61 -18.30 -3.99 4.34
C THR A 61 -19.30 -2.82 4.34
N MET A 62 -19.32 -2.01 3.29
CA MET A 62 -20.29 -0.92 3.18
C MET A 62 -21.73 -1.44 3.04
N LEU A 63 -21.96 -2.48 2.23
CA LEU A 63 -23.29 -3.09 2.08
C LEU A 63 -23.77 -3.75 3.39
N GLU A 64 -22.88 -4.43 4.10
CA GLU A 64 -23.16 -5.02 5.40
C GLU A 64 -23.58 -3.95 6.42
N VAL A 65 -22.80 -2.88 6.52
CA VAL A 65 -23.08 -1.78 7.43
C VAL A 65 -24.39 -1.07 7.07
N LEU A 66 -24.66 -0.80 5.80
CA LEU A 66 -25.91 -0.18 5.35
C LEU A 66 -27.15 -1.03 5.64
N GLY A 67 -27.01 -2.35 5.73
CA GLY A 67 -28.07 -3.28 6.11
C GLY A 67 -28.33 -3.39 7.62
N SER A 68 -27.48 -2.81 8.46
CA SER A 68 -27.54 -2.93 9.91
C SER A 68 -28.68 -2.13 10.55
N ASP A 69 -29.15 -2.59 11.73
CA ASP A 69 -30.29 -1.99 12.43
C ASP A 69 -30.01 -0.56 12.93
N TYR A 70 -28.73 -0.24 13.25
CA TYR A 70 -28.42 1.12 13.68
C TYR A 70 -28.54 2.13 12.53
N ILE A 71 -28.30 1.74 11.29
CA ILE A 71 -28.53 2.57 10.10
C ILE A 71 -30.03 2.75 9.87
N ARG A 72 -30.84 1.70 10.05
CA ARG A 72 -32.31 1.81 10.00
C ARG A 72 -32.82 2.79 11.06
N THR A 73 -32.28 2.73 12.27
CA THR A 73 -32.62 3.64 13.35
C THR A 73 -32.22 5.09 13.03
N ALA A 74 -31.06 5.29 12.43
CA ALA A 74 -30.61 6.62 12.00
C ALA A 74 -31.53 7.23 10.94
N LYS A 75 -31.97 6.45 9.97
CA LYS A 75 -32.96 6.86 8.96
C LYS A 75 -34.33 7.14 9.58
N ALA A 76 -34.80 6.31 10.52
CA ALA A 76 -36.05 6.52 11.22
C ALA A 76 -36.09 7.82 12.05
N LYS A 77 -34.92 8.31 12.51
CA LYS A 77 -34.75 9.60 13.18
C LYS A 77 -34.78 10.81 12.22
N GLY A 78 -34.98 10.59 10.91
CA GLY A 78 -35.06 11.64 9.91
C GLY A 78 -33.71 12.23 9.49
N LEU A 79 -32.59 11.55 9.76
CA LEU A 79 -31.28 11.97 9.28
C LEU A 79 -31.22 11.91 7.75
N HIS A 80 -30.60 12.91 7.15
CA HIS A 80 -30.45 12.97 5.70
C HIS A 80 -29.57 11.81 5.20
N ASP A 81 -29.93 11.18 4.08
CA ASP A 81 -29.21 10.01 3.54
C ASP A 81 -27.70 10.23 3.40
N ARG A 82 -27.28 11.43 3.06
CA ARG A 82 -25.87 11.80 2.96
C ARG A 82 -25.16 11.70 4.31
N ASP A 83 -25.78 12.19 5.40
CA ASP A 83 -25.19 12.09 6.74
C ASP A 83 -25.14 10.64 7.23
N VAL A 84 -26.17 9.85 6.93
CA VAL A 84 -26.20 8.41 7.23
C VAL A 84 -25.05 7.68 6.54
N VAL A 85 -24.81 7.96 5.26
CA VAL A 85 -23.74 7.32 4.49
C VAL A 85 -22.35 7.76 4.97
N TYR A 86 -22.09 9.05 5.02
CA TYR A 86 -20.72 9.55 5.29
C TYR A 86 -20.33 9.55 6.77
N LYS A 87 -21.24 9.89 7.69
CA LYS A 87 -20.92 9.95 9.13
C LYS A 87 -21.09 8.62 9.85
N HIS A 88 -22.08 7.81 9.44
CA HIS A 88 -22.40 6.57 10.14
C HIS A 88 -21.90 5.32 9.40
N ALA A 89 -22.23 5.15 8.12
CA ALA A 89 -21.89 3.95 7.41
C ALA A 89 -20.39 3.89 7.04
N LEU A 90 -19.85 4.95 6.40
CA LEU A 90 -18.47 4.96 5.91
C LEU A 90 -17.46 4.77 7.04
N LYS A 91 -17.64 5.45 8.16
CA LYS A 91 -16.72 5.36 9.31
C LYS A 91 -16.60 3.93 9.82
N ASN A 92 -17.72 3.21 9.94
CA ASN A 92 -17.71 1.84 10.45
C ASN A 92 -17.26 0.82 9.41
N SER A 93 -17.56 1.04 8.12
CA SER A 93 -17.12 0.16 7.03
C SER A 93 -15.64 0.25 6.72
N LEU A 94 -14.98 1.36 7.07
CA LEU A 94 -13.54 1.54 6.86
C LEU A 94 -12.67 0.77 7.87
N SER A 95 -13.17 0.43 9.04
CA SER A 95 -12.38 -0.25 10.08
C SER A 95 -11.71 -1.54 9.58
N PRO A 96 -12.42 -2.52 8.99
CA PRO A 96 -11.78 -3.73 8.45
C PRO A 96 -10.83 -3.43 7.28
N VAL A 97 -11.15 -2.40 6.48
CA VAL A 97 -10.30 -2.01 5.34
C VAL A 97 -8.95 -1.48 5.81
N ILE A 98 -8.95 -0.62 6.84
CA ILE A 98 -7.72 -0.05 7.41
C ILE A 98 -6.89 -1.13 8.10
N THR A 99 -7.53 -2.05 8.83
CA THR A 99 -6.83 -3.19 9.45
C THR A 99 -6.10 -4.03 8.40
N LEU A 100 -6.79 -4.38 7.32
CA LEU A 100 -6.19 -5.15 6.24
C LEU A 100 -5.09 -4.35 5.52
N ALA A 101 -5.28 -3.04 5.32
CA ALA A 101 -4.27 -2.17 4.72
C ALA A 101 -2.99 -2.11 5.55
N GLY A 102 -3.10 -2.05 6.88
CA GLY A 102 -1.96 -2.06 7.77
C GLY A 102 -1.14 -3.35 7.69
N LEU A 103 -1.81 -4.51 7.68
CA LEU A 103 -1.15 -5.80 7.50
C LEU A 103 -0.44 -5.89 6.15
N GLN A 104 -1.09 -5.44 5.07
CA GLN A 104 -0.52 -5.47 3.72
C GLN A 104 0.61 -4.46 3.53
N PHE A 105 0.54 -3.30 4.18
CA PHE A 105 1.62 -2.31 4.15
C PHE A 105 2.93 -2.89 4.66
N SER A 106 2.89 -3.62 5.78
CA SER A 106 4.06 -4.32 6.32
C SER A 106 4.60 -5.37 5.35
N ALA A 107 3.73 -6.12 4.67
CA ALA A 107 4.12 -7.11 3.67
C ALA A 107 4.77 -6.48 2.43
N VAL A 108 4.27 -5.35 1.95
CA VAL A 108 4.84 -4.63 0.80
C VAL A 108 6.23 -4.09 1.12
N ILE A 109 6.46 -3.55 2.31
CA ILE A 109 7.78 -3.05 2.71
C ILE A 109 8.78 -4.20 2.87
N SER A 110 8.32 -5.37 3.32
CA SER A 110 9.18 -6.57 3.45
C SER A 110 9.70 -7.11 2.11
N GLY A 111 9.16 -6.65 0.99
CA GLY A 111 9.71 -6.87 -0.34
C GLY A 111 8.71 -7.36 -1.37
N ALA A 112 8.50 -6.55 -2.37
CA ALA A 112 7.80 -6.92 -3.60
C ALA A 112 8.79 -7.48 -4.62
N VAL A 113 9.50 -8.57 -4.29
CA VAL A 113 10.64 -9.13 -5.05
C VAL A 113 10.39 -9.19 -6.55
N LEU A 114 9.20 -9.65 -6.97
CA LEU A 114 8.87 -9.77 -8.39
C LEU A 114 8.80 -8.40 -9.08
N VAL A 115 8.23 -7.40 -8.42
CA VAL A 115 8.14 -6.05 -8.98
C VAL A 115 9.51 -5.39 -9.00
N GLU A 116 10.29 -5.52 -7.92
CA GLU A 116 11.66 -5.04 -7.86
C GLU A 116 12.52 -5.64 -8.97
N ALA A 117 12.41 -6.95 -9.20
CA ALA A 117 13.16 -7.65 -10.26
C ALA A 117 12.73 -7.20 -11.66
N VAL A 118 11.41 -7.10 -11.93
CA VAL A 118 10.89 -6.72 -13.25
C VAL A 118 11.26 -5.27 -13.61
N PHE A 119 11.20 -4.36 -12.64
CA PHE A 119 11.53 -2.95 -12.84
C PHE A 119 13.00 -2.60 -12.55
N SER A 120 13.83 -3.60 -12.21
CA SER A 120 15.24 -3.43 -11.78
C SER A 120 15.38 -2.37 -10.68
N TRP A 121 14.44 -2.37 -9.75
CA TRP A 121 14.44 -1.45 -8.62
C TRP A 121 15.24 -2.02 -7.46
N PRO A 122 16.22 -1.29 -6.90
CA PRO A 122 16.99 -1.77 -5.76
C PRO A 122 16.14 -1.76 -4.49
N GLY A 123 15.62 -2.91 -4.10
CA GLY A 123 14.76 -3.10 -2.93
C GLY A 123 15.26 -4.18 -1.98
N LEU A 124 14.58 -4.32 -0.84
CA LEU A 124 14.90 -5.32 0.18
C LEU A 124 14.68 -6.74 -0.32
N GLY A 125 13.68 -6.94 -1.19
CA GLY A 125 13.37 -8.25 -1.74
C GLY A 125 14.45 -8.76 -2.69
N THR A 126 14.95 -7.91 -3.59
CA THR A 126 16.05 -8.25 -4.49
C THR A 126 17.36 -8.43 -3.72
N LEU A 127 17.62 -7.60 -2.70
CA LEU A 127 18.78 -7.76 -1.82
C LEU A 127 18.72 -9.08 -1.06
N ALA A 128 17.57 -9.46 -0.51
CA ALA A 128 17.39 -10.74 0.16
C ALA A 128 17.63 -11.92 -0.78
N PHE A 129 17.09 -11.88 -1.98
CA PHE A 129 17.27 -12.91 -2.99
C PHE A 129 18.74 -13.08 -3.38
N GLN A 130 19.44 -11.98 -3.64
CA GLN A 130 20.87 -12.00 -3.95
C GLN A 130 21.71 -12.54 -2.80
N SER A 131 21.41 -12.15 -1.56
CA SER A 131 22.12 -12.62 -0.37
C SER A 131 21.93 -14.12 -0.12
N ILE A 132 20.73 -14.66 -0.42
CA ILE A 132 20.47 -16.11 -0.34
C ILE A 132 21.34 -16.87 -1.35
N ILE A 133 21.40 -16.39 -2.61
CA ILE A 133 22.23 -17.02 -3.64
C ILE A 133 23.72 -16.94 -3.26
N ALA A 134 24.17 -15.80 -2.74
CA ALA A 134 25.54 -15.59 -2.30
C ALA A 134 25.87 -16.30 -0.97
N ARG A 135 24.88 -16.90 -0.29
CA ARG A 135 25.03 -17.50 1.04
C ARG A 135 25.56 -16.50 2.08
N ASP A 136 25.25 -15.22 1.94
CA ASP A 136 25.64 -14.15 2.86
C ASP A 136 24.71 -14.13 4.07
N THR A 137 24.98 -14.99 5.04
CA THR A 137 24.19 -15.12 6.26
C THR A 137 24.11 -13.82 7.08
N PRO A 138 25.17 -13.03 7.28
CA PRO A 138 25.08 -11.74 7.97
C PRO A 138 24.08 -10.78 7.36
N THR A 139 24.10 -10.62 6.03
CA THR A 139 23.14 -9.73 5.32
C THR A 139 21.72 -10.24 5.42
N ILE A 140 21.50 -11.57 5.31
CA ILE A 140 20.16 -12.16 5.48
C ILE A 140 19.60 -11.86 6.88
N LEU A 141 20.40 -12.06 7.93
CA LEU A 141 19.99 -11.76 9.30
C LEU A 141 19.69 -10.27 9.49
N GLY A 142 20.48 -9.38 8.91
CA GLY A 142 20.24 -7.94 8.92
C GLY A 142 18.90 -7.56 8.26
N ILE A 143 18.59 -8.15 7.10
CA ILE A 143 17.33 -7.93 6.39
C ILE A 143 16.15 -8.44 7.21
N LEU A 144 16.25 -9.64 7.81
CA LEU A 144 15.21 -10.20 8.67
C LEU A 144 14.93 -9.32 9.89
N PHE A 145 15.98 -8.85 10.55
CA PHE A 145 15.85 -7.94 11.69
C PHE A 145 15.19 -6.63 11.31
N PHE A 146 15.66 -6.00 10.22
CA PHE A 146 15.09 -4.75 9.73
C PHE A 146 13.62 -4.91 9.30
N SER A 147 13.29 -5.98 8.56
CA SER A 147 11.92 -6.29 8.14
C SER A 147 11.01 -6.50 9.36
N ALA A 148 11.46 -7.23 10.37
CA ALA A 148 10.69 -7.42 11.61
C ALA A 148 10.41 -6.09 12.32
N LEU A 149 11.40 -5.20 12.40
CA LEU A 149 11.26 -3.88 13.00
C LEU A 149 10.24 -3.02 12.22
N VAL A 150 10.33 -3.02 10.90
CA VAL A 150 9.38 -2.30 10.03
C VAL A 150 7.96 -2.82 10.18
N VAL A 151 7.77 -4.15 10.28
CA VAL A 151 6.45 -4.77 10.52
C VAL A 151 5.88 -4.33 11.88
N ILE A 152 6.69 -4.33 12.93
CA ILE A 152 6.27 -3.90 14.28
C ILE A 152 5.83 -2.42 14.25
N VAL A 153 6.65 -1.56 13.66
CA VAL A 153 6.33 -0.12 13.53
C VAL A 153 5.08 0.11 12.68
N GLY A 154 4.96 -0.61 11.56
CA GLY A 154 3.79 -0.52 10.68
C GLY A 154 2.50 -0.94 11.38
N ASN A 155 2.52 -2.03 12.14
CA ASN A 155 1.37 -2.46 12.93
C ASN A 155 1.02 -1.45 14.02
N LEU A 156 2.01 -0.92 14.74
CA LEU A 156 1.79 0.12 15.75
C LEU A 156 1.14 1.38 15.17
N LEU A 157 1.61 1.82 14.00
CA LEU A 157 1.02 2.96 13.28
C LEU A 157 -0.42 2.67 12.86
N THR A 158 -0.69 1.46 12.36
CA THR A 158 -2.03 1.03 11.98
C THR A 158 -2.98 1.03 13.16
N ASP A 159 -2.55 0.48 14.31
CA ASP A 159 -3.33 0.46 15.54
C ASP A 159 -3.62 1.89 16.04
N LEU A 160 -2.64 2.79 15.93
CA LEU A 160 -2.81 4.19 16.29
C LEU A 160 -3.85 4.89 15.39
N ILE A 161 -3.78 4.65 14.08
CA ILE A 161 -4.75 5.18 13.10
C ILE A 161 -6.15 4.63 13.40
N LEU A 162 -6.28 3.34 13.69
CA LEU A 162 -7.55 2.71 14.03
C LEU A 162 -8.17 3.34 15.29
N ARG A 163 -7.36 3.58 16.34
CA ARG A 163 -7.84 4.26 17.56
C ARG A 163 -8.31 5.69 17.31
N LEU A 164 -7.68 6.42 16.39
CA LEU A 164 -8.10 7.77 16.01
C LEU A 164 -9.42 7.76 15.25
N ILE A 165 -9.66 6.74 14.42
CA ILE A 165 -10.88 6.61 13.61
C ILE A 165 -12.03 6.04 14.45
N ASP A 166 -11.76 5.00 15.25
CA ASP A 166 -12.75 4.37 16.13
C ASP A 166 -12.21 4.21 17.55
N PRO A 167 -12.45 5.20 18.45
CA PRO A 167 -11.99 5.14 19.82
C PRO A 167 -12.62 4.01 20.66
N ARG A 168 -13.63 3.32 20.16
CA ARG A 168 -14.28 2.20 20.86
C ARG A 168 -13.47 0.90 20.82
N ILE A 169 -12.53 0.77 19.89
CA ILE A 169 -11.67 -0.42 19.76
C ILE A 169 -10.65 -0.52 20.91
N GLY A 170 -10.32 0.59 21.59
CA GLY A 170 -9.33 0.64 22.67
C GLY A 170 -9.90 0.54 24.10
N ALA A 171 -11.19 0.31 24.26
CA ALA A 171 -11.87 0.30 25.57
C ALA A 171 -12.20 -1.13 26.08
N LYS A 172 -11.29 -2.09 25.84
CA LYS A 172 -11.33 -3.41 26.50
C LYS A 172 -10.06 -3.63 27.29
#